data_1ce0cd1b9a1812589ac9d1906246d933
#
_entry.id   1ce0cd1b9a1812589ac9d1906246d933
#
_cell.length_a   1.000
_cell.length_b   1.000
_cell.length_c   1.000
_cell.angle_alpha   90.00
_cell.angle_beta   90.00
_cell.angle_gamma   90.00
#
_symmetry.space_group_name_H-M   'P 1'
#
loop_
_entity.id
_entity.type
_entity.pdbx_description
1 polymer ?
#
loop_
_entity_poly.entity_id
_entity_poly.type
_entity_poly.pdbx_seq_one_letter_code
_entity_poly.pdbx_strand_id
1 'polypeptide(L)'
;MDRKSFLKNSLVATGSLLLGGAAIYRFLNDKEPAENPLPRTIEKIHQGDMKKILVIMSAGTKLGNTDRLTDAYIKGLVERGHSVTKVYLGSMRIEGCRGCGVCQRLVHQCAVRDGMQDIYPLFAACDTVVMASPLYFWTITAKLKSFIDRLYAISVDDKYPQKDSVLLMTAGDDNDTTFEQPIRYFRLLNQALGWNEVGLYCAGGCIGCEKLARQIDKVHLENAYKMGLEL
;
A
#
# COMPACT_ATOMS: atom_id res chain seq x y z
N MET A 1 51.12 4.75 12.78
CA MET A 1 50.77 4.28 11.46
C MET A 1 51.49 5.16 10.44
N ASP A 2 52.38 4.58 9.64
CA ASP A 2 53.23 5.33 8.73
C ASP A 2 52.39 5.94 7.58
N ARG A 3 52.76 7.16 7.17
CA ARG A 3 52.07 7.95 6.14
C ARG A 3 51.98 7.22 4.77
N LYS A 4 52.96 6.35 4.46
CA LYS A 4 52.94 5.49 3.29
C LYS A 4 51.90 4.36 3.36
N SER A 5 51.68 3.81 4.54
CA SER A 5 50.70 2.79 4.83
C SER A 5 49.25 3.37 4.75
N PHE A 6 49.06 4.61 5.22
CA PHE A 6 47.78 5.32 5.11
C PHE A 6 47.42 5.61 3.67
N LEU A 7 48.37 6.09 2.86
CA LEU A 7 48.13 6.40 1.44
C LEU A 7 47.87 5.14 0.60
N LYS A 8 48.55 4.01 0.92
CA LYS A 8 48.29 2.72 0.26
C LYS A 8 46.90 2.18 0.56
N ASN A 9 46.47 2.27 1.81
CA ASN A 9 45.12 1.84 2.23
C ASN A 9 44.03 2.76 1.68
N SER A 10 44.28 4.05 1.54
CA SER A 10 43.35 5.01 0.93
C SER A 10 43.21 4.77 -0.59
N LEU A 11 44.31 4.42 -1.27
CA LEU A 11 44.28 4.08 -2.72
C LEU A 11 43.55 2.77 -2.99
N VAL A 12 43.68 1.76 -2.10
CA VAL A 12 42.94 0.50 -2.19
C VAL A 12 41.45 0.73 -1.92
N ALA A 13 41.13 1.57 -0.92
CA ALA A 13 39.73 1.89 -0.60
C ALA A 13 39.06 2.70 -1.72
N THR A 14 39.76 3.66 -2.36
CA THR A 14 39.24 4.41 -3.51
C THR A 14 39.11 3.54 -4.76
N GLY A 15 40.08 2.64 -5.01
CA GLY A 15 39.98 1.67 -6.11
C GLY A 15 38.81 0.71 -5.93
N SER A 16 38.59 0.21 -4.71
CA SER A 16 37.45 -0.65 -4.38
C SER A 16 36.11 0.07 -4.47
N LEU A 17 36.07 1.35 -4.11
CA LEU A 17 34.87 2.19 -4.26
C LEU A 17 34.54 2.46 -5.74
N LEU A 18 35.56 2.69 -6.59
CA LEU A 18 35.35 2.91 -8.02
C LEU A 18 34.92 1.62 -8.73
N LEU A 19 35.50 0.47 -8.35
CA LEU A 19 35.09 -0.83 -8.90
C LEU A 19 33.73 -1.26 -8.33
N GLY A 20 33.45 -0.99 -7.06
CA GLY A 20 32.15 -1.20 -6.45
C GLY A 20 31.09 -0.28 -7.05
N GLY A 21 31.41 0.99 -7.26
CA GLY A 21 30.54 1.96 -7.92
C GLY A 21 30.22 1.58 -9.37
N ALA A 22 31.21 1.12 -10.13
CA ALA A 22 31.00 0.63 -11.50
C ALA A 22 30.17 -0.68 -11.53
N ALA A 23 30.38 -1.58 -10.56
CA ALA A 23 29.59 -2.81 -10.45
C ALA A 23 28.15 -2.50 -10.01
N ILE A 24 27.96 -1.59 -9.07
CA ILE A 24 26.64 -1.11 -8.64
C ILE A 24 25.95 -0.36 -9.79
N TYR A 25 26.66 0.51 -10.50
CA TYR A 25 26.14 1.24 -11.66
C TYR A 25 25.73 0.28 -12.79
N ARG A 26 26.53 -0.75 -13.11
CA ARG A 26 26.16 -1.84 -14.01
C ARG A 26 24.97 -2.63 -13.49
N PHE A 27 24.98 -3.05 -12.23
CA PHE A 27 23.85 -3.78 -11.62
C PHE A 27 22.54 -2.98 -11.68
N LEU A 28 22.61 -1.66 -11.53
CA LEU A 28 21.44 -0.77 -11.65
C LEU A 28 21.02 -0.50 -13.10
N ASN A 29 21.96 -0.54 -14.04
CA ASN A 29 21.69 -0.18 -15.44
C ASN A 29 21.61 -1.40 -16.40
N ASP A 30 22.19 -2.56 -16.07
CA ASP A 30 22.08 -3.79 -16.88
C ASP A 30 20.75 -4.52 -16.72
N LYS A 31 19.87 -4.04 -15.86
CA LYS A 31 18.46 -4.37 -15.93
C LYS A 31 17.82 -3.34 -16.88
N GLU A 32 17.83 -3.61 -18.17
CA GLU A 32 16.73 -3.11 -18.98
C GLU A 32 15.46 -3.47 -18.21
N PRO A 33 14.63 -2.50 -17.85
CA PRO A 33 13.32 -2.83 -17.31
C PRO A 33 12.70 -3.69 -18.42
N ALA A 34 12.49 -4.99 -18.14
CA ALA A 34 11.58 -5.75 -18.96
C ALA A 34 10.41 -4.79 -19.22
N GLU A 35 10.05 -4.59 -20.48
CA GLU A 35 8.88 -3.80 -20.88
C GLU A 35 7.62 -4.45 -20.30
N ASN A 36 7.53 -4.41 -18.98
CA ASN A 36 6.25 -4.57 -18.30
C ASN A 36 5.57 -3.22 -18.51
N PRO A 37 4.48 -3.16 -19.28
CA PRO A 37 3.72 -1.94 -19.36
C PRO A 37 3.44 -1.53 -17.91
N LEU A 38 3.80 -0.29 -17.55
CA LEU A 38 3.58 0.25 -16.21
C LEU A 38 2.19 -0.20 -15.76
N PRO A 39 2.07 -0.98 -14.67
CA PRO A 39 0.79 -1.51 -14.27
C PRO A 39 -0.17 -0.33 -14.17
N ARG A 40 -1.36 -0.44 -14.75
CA ARG A 40 -2.38 0.59 -14.59
C ARG A 40 -2.47 0.87 -13.10
N THR A 41 -2.24 2.11 -12.72
CA THR A 41 -2.24 2.52 -11.31
C THR A 41 -3.64 2.50 -10.72
N ILE A 42 -4.65 2.58 -11.60
CA ILE A 42 -6.07 2.53 -11.26
C ILE A 42 -6.76 1.58 -12.23
N GLU A 43 -7.35 0.53 -11.70
CA GLU A 43 -8.05 -0.49 -12.46
C GLU A 43 -9.54 -0.52 -12.04
N LYS A 44 -10.44 -0.27 -12.98
CA LYS A 44 -11.87 -0.55 -12.81
C LYS A 44 -12.07 -2.06 -13.03
N ILE A 45 -12.21 -2.81 -11.95
CA ILE A 45 -12.28 -4.27 -11.99
C ILE A 45 -13.69 -4.73 -12.44
N HIS A 46 -14.72 -4.14 -11.84
CA HIS A 46 -16.11 -4.50 -12.10
C HIS A 46 -17.03 -3.30 -11.92
N GLN A 47 -18.09 -3.24 -12.70
CA GLN A 47 -19.18 -2.29 -12.54
C GLN A 47 -20.45 -3.06 -12.19
N GLY A 48 -20.89 -2.94 -10.95
CA GLY A 48 -22.09 -3.58 -10.43
C GLY A 48 -23.08 -2.54 -9.89
N ASP A 49 -24.23 -3.00 -9.45
CA ASP A 49 -25.36 -2.17 -9.01
C ASP A 49 -25.41 -1.97 -7.50
N MET A 50 -24.55 -2.68 -6.75
CA MET A 50 -24.46 -2.58 -5.29
C MET A 50 -23.48 -1.46 -4.84
N LYS A 51 -22.79 -1.65 -3.72
CA LYS A 51 -21.85 -0.66 -3.18
C LYS A 51 -20.68 -0.40 -4.15
N LYS A 52 -20.18 0.83 -4.14
CA LYS A 52 -18.95 1.22 -4.81
C LYS A 52 -17.78 1.03 -3.85
N ILE A 53 -16.87 0.14 -4.20
CA ILE A 53 -15.74 -0.25 -3.36
C ILE A 53 -14.45 0.23 -3.97
N LEU A 54 -13.69 1.01 -3.19
CA LEU A 54 -12.36 1.48 -3.54
C LEU A 54 -11.32 0.65 -2.78
N VAL A 55 -10.52 -0.11 -3.51
CA VAL A 55 -9.43 -0.92 -2.95
C VAL A 55 -8.12 -0.17 -3.10
N ILE A 56 -7.50 0.16 -1.98
CA ILE A 56 -6.20 0.84 -1.88
C ILE A 56 -5.13 -0.22 -1.58
N MET A 57 -4.46 -0.71 -2.61
CA MET A 57 -3.42 -1.71 -2.52
C MET A 57 -2.05 -1.05 -2.41
N SER A 58 -1.37 -1.21 -1.27
CA SER A 58 -0.16 -0.46 -0.95
C SER A 58 1.15 -1.24 -1.08
N ALA A 59 1.08 -2.55 -1.41
CA ALA A 59 2.29 -3.32 -1.69
C ALA A 59 2.96 -2.84 -2.99
N GLY A 60 4.29 -2.87 -3.00
CA GLY A 60 5.08 -2.46 -4.16
C GLY A 60 5.11 -3.48 -5.30
N THR A 61 4.55 -4.69 -5.10
CA THR A 61 4.67 -5.79 -6.06
C THR A 61 3.32 -6.33 -6.47
N LYS A 62 3.05 -6.30 -7.78
CA LYS A 62 1.92 -6.99 -8.40
C LYS A 62 2.13 -8.50 -8.29
N LEU A 63 1.06 -9.27 -8.07
CA LEU A 63 1.07 -10.72 -7.81
C LEU A 63 1.83 -11.16 -6.56
N GLY A 64 2.16 -10.22 -5.66
CA GLY A 64 2.67 -10.51 -4.33
C GLY A 64 1.58 -11.08 -3.40
N ASN A 65 1.96 -11.49 -2.19
CA ASN A 65 1.03 -12.11 -1.23
C ASN A 65 -0.16 -11.21 -0.90
N THR A 66 0.10 -9.93 -0.63
CA THR A 66 -0.97 -8.93 -0.35
C THR A 66 -1.89 -8.74 -1.56
N ASP A 67 -1.31 -8.69 -2.76
CA ASP A 67 -2.09 -8.53 -4.00
C ASP A 67 -3.00 -9.73 -4.25
N ARG A 68 -2.48 -10.95 -4.09
CA ARG A 68 -3.24 -12.21 -4.20
C ARG A 68 -4.36 -12.32 -3.16
N LEU A 69 -4.09 -11.93 -1.90
CA LEU A 69 -5.11 -11.87 -0.84
C LEU A 69 -6.22 -10.90 -1.22
N THR A 70 -5.83 -9.73 -1.71
CA THR A 70 -6.75 -8.67 -2.14
C THR A 70 -7.59 -9.11 -3.34
N ASP A 71 -6.98 -9.80 -4.32
CA ASP A 71 -7.70 -10.31 -5.49
C ASP A 71 -8.71 -11.40 -5.12
N ALA A 72 -8.40 -12.24 -4.15
CA ALA A 72 -9.35 -13.21 -3.62
C ALA A 72 -10.56 -12.53 -2.96
N TYR A 73 -10.33 -11.49 -2.16
CA TYR A 73 -11.40 -10.68 -1.59
C TYR A 73 -12.24 -9.99 -2.67
N ILE A 74 -11.60 -9.37 -3.66
CA ILE A 74 -12.26 -8.70 -4.79
C ILE A 74 -13.15 -9.70 -5.56
N LYS A 75 -12.70 -10.93 -5.75
CA LYS A 75 -13.49 -11.96 -6.41
C LYS A 75 -14.84 -12.17 -5.72
N GLY A 76 -14.87 -12.26 -4.39
CA GLY A 76 -16.10 -12.34 -3.60
C GLY A 76 -16.99 -11.11 -3.78
N LEU A 77 -16.41 -9.90 -3.74
CA LEU A 77 -17.13 -8.65 -3.96
C LEU A 77 -17.80 -8.58 -5.34
N VAL A 78 -17.08 -9.01 -6.38
CA VAL A 78 -17.60 -9.02 -7.75
C VAL A 78 -18.77 -10.00 -7.89
N GLU A 79 -18.67 -11.19 -7.29
CA GLU A 79 -19.74 -12.19 -7.30
C GLU A 79 -21.00 -11.71 -6.57
N ARG A 80 -20.83 -10.81 -5.57
CA ARG A 80 -21.97 -10.14 -4.91
C ARG A 80 -22.58 -9.01 -5.73
N GLY A 81 -21.92 -8.58 -6.80
CA GLY A 81 -22.40 -7.50 -7.66
C GLY A 81 -21.97 -6.10 -7.25
N HIS A 82 -20.88 -5.96 -6.45
CA HIS A 82 -20.33 -4.67 -6.12
C HIS A 82 -19.54 -4.04 -7.27
N SER A 83 -19.57 -2.73 -7.39
CA SER A 83 -18.62 -1.99 -8.24
C SER A 83 -17.27 -1.91 -7.57
N VAL A 84 -16.19 -2.36 -8.21
CA VAL A 84 -14.85 -2.41 -7.60
C VAL A 84 -13.84 -1.66 -8.45
N THR A 85 -13.15 -0.71 -7.83
CA THR A 85 -11.98 -0.02 -8.39
C THR A 85 -10.77 -0.28 -7.51
N LYS A 86 -9.66 -0.76 -8.09
CA LYS A 86 -8.41 -1.06 -7.40
C LYS A 86 -7.34 -0.05 -7.77
N VAL A 87 -6.69 0.53 -6.75
CA VAL A 87 -5.61 1.50 -6.88
C VAL A 87 -4.32 0.90 -6.34
N TYR A 88 -3.26 0.89 -7.16
CA TYR A 88 -1.93 0.41 -6.80
C TYR A 88 -1.04 1.55 -6.34
N LEU A 89 -1.02 1.86 -5.05
CA LEU A 89 -0.19 2.93 -4.48
C LEU A 89 1.31 2.69 -4.69
N GLY A 90 1.74 1.42 -4.70
CA GLY A 90 3.15 1.06 -4.89
C GLY A 90 3.76 1.62 -6.16
N SER A 91 2.98 1.70 -7.24
CA SER A 91 3.39 2.23 -8.55
C SER A 91 3.04 3.71 -8.77
N MET A 92 2.42 4.37 -7.78
CA MET A 92 2.08 5.79 -7.86
C MET A 92 3.10 6.66 -7.11
N ARG A 93 3.34 7.86 -7.63
CA ARG A 93 4.01 8.89 -6.84
C ARG A 93 2.98 9.50 -5.88
N ILE A 94 3.08 9.17 -4.60
CA ILE A 94 2.30 9.72 -3.51
C ILE A 94 3.27 10.28 -2.48
N GLU A 95 3.28 11.59 -2.29
CA GLU A 95 4.06 12.26 -1.26
C GLU A 95 3.28 12.32 0.06
N GLY A 96 3.99 12.36 1.18
CA GLY A 96 3.39 12.56 2.50
C GLY A 96 2.73 13.94 2.64
N CYS A 97 1.86 14.08 3.62
CA CYS A 97 1.30 15.38 3.99
C CYS A 97 2.41 16.30 4.51
N ARG A 98 2.44 17.55 4.00
CA ARG A 98 3.45 18.56 4.40
C ARG A 98 3.00 19.41 5.60
N GLY A 99 1.81 19.18 6.14
CA GLY A 99 1.26 19.97 7.25
C GLY A 99 1.04 21.46 6.93
N CYS A 100 0.97 21.84 5.65
CA CYS A 100 0.92 23.25 5.23
C CYS A 100 -0.42 23.93 5.47
N GLY A 101 -1.50 23.20 5.77
CA GLY A 101 -2.83 23.73 6.06
C GLY A 101 -3.56 24.42 4.89
N VAL A 102 -3.00 24.42 3.67
CA VAL A 102 -3.61 25.08 2.50
C VAL A 102 -4.99 24.50 2.19
N CYS A 103 -5.15 23.18 2.27
CA CYS A 103 -6.41 22.50 2.00
C CYS A 103 -7.56 22.95 2.93
N GLN A 104 -7.26 23.32 4.17
CA GLN A 104 -8.28 23.76 5.14
C GLN A 104 -8.58 25.25 5.06
N ARG A 105 -7.63 26.04 4.57
CA ARG A 105 -7.77 27.51 4.57
C ARG A 105 -8.37 28.09 3.30
N LEU A 106 -8.14 27.45 2.15
CA LEU A 106 -8.44 28.10 0.86
C LEU A 106 -9.46 27.36 -0.01
N VAL A 107 -9.29 26.09 -0.27
CA VAL A 107 -10.01 25.45 -1.40
C VAL A 107 -10.45 24.01 -1.14
N HIS A 108 -10.29 23.48 0.06
CA HIS A 108 -10.52 22.05 0.39
C HIS A 108 -9.84 21.10 -0.62
N GLN A 109 -8.66 21.50 -1.13
CA GLN A 109 -7.85 20.73 -2.05
C GLN A 109 -6.40 20.71 -1.59
N CYS A 110 -5.75 19.55 -1.73
CA CYS A 110 -4.34 19.44 -1.37
C CYS A 110 -3.45 20.25 -2.31
N ALA A 111 -2.51 21.01 -1.72
CA ALA A 111 -1.51 21.77 -2.48
C ALA A 111 -0.46 20.89 -3.16
N VAL A 112 -0.23 19.68 -2.64
CA VAL A 112 0.72 18.71 -3.25
C VAL A 112 0.02 18.05 -4.45
N ARG A 113 0.59 18.23 -5.63
CA ARG A 113 0.07 17.70 -6.90
C ARG A 113 0.81 16.40 -7.26
N ASP A 114 0.13 15.29 -7.10
CA ASP A 114 0.63 13.94 -7.36
C ASP A 114 -0.55 12.98 -7.61
N GLY A 115 -0.32 11.67 -7.57
CA GLY A 115 -1.36 10.66 -7.80
C GLY A 115 -2.56 10.72 -6.86
N MET A 116 -2.50 11.46 -5.77
CA MET A 116 -3.67 11.68 -4.90
C MET A 116 -4.79 12.44 -5.61
N GLN A 117 -4.47 13.27 -6.62
CA GLN A 117 -5.49 14.00 -7.37
C GLN A 117 -6.44 13.05 -8.11
N ASP A 118 -5.94 11.90 -8.57
CA ASP A 118 -6.74 10.89 -9.24
C ASP A 118 -7.54 10.03 -8.25
N ILE A 119 -7.04 9.93 -7.01
CA ILE A 119 -7.68 9.11 -5.96
C ILE A 119 -8.81 9.87 -5.25
N TYR A 120 -8.67 11.18 -5.01
CA TYR A 120 -9.68 11.95 -4.27
C TYR A 120 -11.11 11.80 -4.82
N PRO A 121 -11.38 11.92 -6.13
CA PRO A 121 -12.73 11.74 -6.66
C PRO A 121 -13.24 10.30 -6.50
N LEU A 122 -12.38 9.29 -6.62
CA LEU A 122 -12.74 7.90 -6.40
C LEU A 122 -13.08 7.65 -4.93
N PHE A 123 -12.29 8.21 -4.02
CA PHE A 123 -12.53 8.10 -2.59
C PHE A 123 -13.82 8.83 -2.18
N ALA A 124 -14.08 10.00 -2.72
CA ALA A 124 -15.33 10.73 -2.44
C ALA A 124 -16.57 9.93 -2.89
N ALA A 125 -16.48 9.24 -4.03
CA ALA A 125 -17.57 8.51 -4.64
C ALA A 125 -17.79 7.09 -4.11
N CYS A 126 -16.83 6.51 -3.36
CA CYS A 126 -16.98 5.15 -2.85
C CYS A 126 -17.82 5.09 -1.56
N ASP A 127 -18.48 3.97 -1.34
CA ASP A 127 -19.19 3.64 -0.10
C ASP A 127 -18.26 2.94 0.90
N THR A 128 -17.39 2.08 0.37
CA THR A 128 -16.45 1.27 1.16
C THR A 128 -15.02 1.49 0.69
N VAL A 129 -14.09 1.68 1.63
CA VAL A 129 -12.65 1.71 1.38
C VAL A 129 -11.98 0.46 1.95
N VAL A 130 -11.27 -0.28 1.09
CA VAL A 130 -10.47 -1.43 1.48
C VAL A 130 -9.01 -1.02 1.49
N MET A 131 -8.36 -1.10 2.63
CA MET A 131 -6.94 -0.82 2.81
C MET A 131 -6.17 -2.14 2.85
N ALA A 132 -5.33 -2.39 1.84
CA ALA A 132 -4.53 -3.60 1.72
C ALA A 132 -3.04 -3.28 1.85
N SER A 133 -2.35 -3.91 2.81
CA SER A 133 -0.95 -3.62 3.12
C SER A 133 -0.18 -4.87 3.56
N PRO A 134 1.07 -5.08 3.11
CA PRO A 134 1.97 -5.93 3.84
C PRO A 134 2.33 -5.28 5.18
N LEU A 135 2.70 -6.09 6.15
CA LEU A 135 3.24 -5.62 7.42
C LEU A 135 4.71 -5.24 7.23
N TYR A 136 5.05 -3.97 7.46
CA TYR A 136 6.42 -3.47 7.45
C TYR A 136 6.73 -2.84 8.80
N PHE A 137 7.71 -3.39 9.52
CA PHE A 137 8.07 -2.92 10.86
C PHE A 137 6.84 -2.74 11.77
N TRP A 138 6.05 -3.81 11.88
CA TRP A 138 4.84 -3.90 12.73
C TRP A 138 3.75 -2.87 12.42
N THR A 139 3.75 -2.31 11.22
CA THR A 139 2.69 -1.38 10.80
C THR A 139 2.40 -1.47 9.29
N ILE A 140 1.50 -0.61 8.81
CA ILE A 140 1.20 -0.45 7.40
C ILE A 140 2.36 0.16 6.63
N THR A 141 2.37 0.01 5.31
CA THR A 141 3.40 0.63 4.46
C THR A 141 3.38 2.16 4.53
N ALA A 142 4.54 2.78 4.32
CA ALA A 142 4.66 4.24 4.22
C ALA A 142 3.75 4.83 3.12
N LYS A 143 3.52 4.11 2.02
CA LYS A 143 2.61 4.53 0.94
C LYS A 143 1.17 4.62 1.42
N LEU A 144 0.70 3.61 2.18
CA LEU A 144 -0.65 3.65 2.74
C LEU A 144 -0.77 4.76 3.77
N LYS A 145 0.25 4.95 4.61
CA LYS A 145 0.27 6.06 5.57
C LYS A 145 0.23 7.42 4.88
N SER A 146 0.99 7.61 3.79
CA SER A 146 0.94 8.84 2.99
C SER A 146 -0.46 9.10 2.42
N PHE A 147 -1.12 8.07 1.90
CA PHE A 147 -2.52 8.16 1.46
C PHE A 147 -3.44 8.63 2.60
N ILE A 148 -3.37 7.97 3.76
CA ILE A 148 -4.20 8.28 4.93
C ILE A 148 -3.97 9.73 5.40
N ASP A 149 -2.71 10.17 5.55
CA ASP A 149 -2.39 11.53 5.98
C ASP A 149 -2.90 12.61 5.02
N ARG A 150 -3.02 12.26 3.75
CA ARG A 150 -3.51 13.15 2.71
C ARG A 150 -5.05 13.23 2.66
N LEU A 151 -5.77 12.33 3.34
CA LEU A 151 -7.23 12.44 3.50
C LEU A 151 -7.66 13.68 4.27
N TYR A 152 -6.75 14.32 5.02
CA TYR A 152 -7.00 15.60 5.67
C TYR A 152 -7.50 16.68 4.67
N ALA A 153 -7.17 16.56 3.39
CA ALA A 153 -7.60 17.51 2.36
C ALA A 153 -9.09 17.41 1.98
N ILE A 154 -9.78 16.35 2.40
CA ILE A 154 -11.20 16.13 2.09
C ILE A 154 -12.10 16.28 3.32
N SER A 155 -11.55 16.59 4.48
CA SER A 155 -12.37 16.96 5.64
C SER A 155 -12.97 18.36 5.45
N VAL A 156 -14.19 18.53 5.91
CA VAL A 156 -14.88 19.82 5.99
C VAL A 156 -15.34 20.02 7.43
N ASP A 157 -14.91 21.10 8.07
CA ASP A 157 -15.19 21.37 9.48
C ASP A 157 -14.85 20.17 10.38
N ASP A 158 -13.66 19.60 10.19
CA ASP A 158 -13.15 18.39 10.87
C ASP A 158 -14.02 17.14 10.70
N LYS A 159 -14.96 17.12 9.76
CA LYS A 159 -15.77 15.96 9.43
C LYS A 159 -15.28 15.28 8.15
N TYR A 160 -15.23 13.98 8.19
CA TYR A 160 -14.87 13.15 7.05
C TYR A 160 -16.10 12.50 6.43
N PRO A 161 -16.11 12.22 5.11
CA PRO A 161 -17.17 11.44 4.49
C PRO A 161 -17.32 10.09 5.21
N GLN A 162 -18.56 9.72 5.53
CA GLN A 162 -18.86 8.42 6.13
C GLN A 162 -18.47 7.30 5.17
N LYS A 163 -17.80 6.29 5.68
CA LYS A 163 -17.35 5.11 4.91
C LYS A 163 -17.50 3.84 5.72
N ASP A 164 -17.75 2.76 5.02
CA ASP A 164 -17.39 1.44 5.50
C ASP A 164 -15.91 1.22 5.21
N SER A 165 -15.22 0.50 6.09
CA SER A 165 -13.78 0.27 5.96
C SER A 165 -13.40 -1.19 6.19
N VAL A 166 -12.42 -1.65 5.42
CA VAL A 166 -11.87 -3.00 5.51
C VAL A 166 -10.34 -2.92 5.57
N LEU A 167 -9.73 -3.74 6.41
CA LEU A 167 -8.28 -3.92 6.44
C LEU A 167 -7.91 -5.35 6.02
N LEU A 168 -7.02 -5.45 5.02
CA LEU A 168 -6.39 -6.69 4.58
C LEU A 168 -4.87 -6.58 4.79
N MET A 169 -4.28 -7.50 5.54
CA MET A 169 -2.85 -7.49 5.77
C MET A 169 -2.19 -8.84 5.51
N THR A 170 -0.91 -8.80 5.16
CA THR A 170 -0.06 -10.00 5.06
C THR A 170 1.24 -9.78 5.82
N ALA A 171 1.75 -10.82 6.48
CA ALA A 171 3.05 -10.81 7.15
C ALA A 171 3.76 -12.15 6.96
N GLY A 172 5.10 -12.14 7.08
CA GLY A 172 5.89 -13.36 7.12
C GLY A 172 5.78 -14.06 8.47
N ASP A 173 5.61 -13.30 9.52
CA ASP A 173 5.45 -13.76 10.88
C ASP A 173 3.96 -14.04 11.20
N ASP A 174 3.70 -14.95 12.16
CA ASP A 174 2.34 -15.37 12.53
C ASP A 174 2.25 -15.69 14.02
N ASN A 175 2.64 -14.74 14.85
CA ASN A 175 2.47 -14.83 16.30
C ASN A 175 1.39 -13.85 16.80
N ASP A 176 0.99 -14.00 18.05
CA ASP A 176 -0.12 -13.24 18.65
C ASP A 176 0.06 -11.72 18.55
N THR A 177 1.31 -11.23 18.51
CA THR A 177 1.61 -9.79 18.49
C THR A 177 1.86 -9.24 17.08
N THR A 178 1.95 -10.11 16.07
CA THR A 178 2.32 -9.70 14.69
C THR A 178 1.45 -8.58 14.16
N PHE A 179 0.15 -8.68 14.33
CA PHE A 179 -0.81 -7.71 13.79
C PHE A 179 -1.44 -6.78 14.84
N GLU A 180 -1.05 -6.88 16.11
CA GLU A 180 -1.66 -6.10 17.19
C GLU A 180 -1.61 -4.60 16.91
N GLN A 181 -0.46 -4.07 16.56
CA GLN A 181 -0.28 -2.64 16.34
C GLN A 181 -1.10 -2.10 15.14
N PRO A 182 -1.04 -2.70 13.92
CA PRO A 182 -1.81 -2.20 12.78
C PRO A 182 -3.32 -2.38 12.96
N ILE A 183 -3.80 -3.42 13.64
CA ILE A 183 -5.21 -3.59 13.97
C ILE A 183 -5.67 -2.46 14.92
N ARG A 184 -4.90 -2.19 15.97
CA ARG A 184 -5.19 -1.08 16.89
C ARG A 184 -5.18 0.27 16.17
N TYR A 185 -4.20 0.50 15.30
CA TYR A 185 -4.14 1.70 14.47
C TYR A 185 -5.38 1.85 13.60
N PHE A 186 -5.78 0.79 12.90
CA PHE A 186 -6.97 0.78 12.04
C PHE A 186 -8.25 1.13 12.81
N ARG A 187 -8.44 0.55 13.99
CA ARG A 187 -9.61 0.84 14.84
C ARG A 187 -9.63 2.27 15.35
N LEU A 188 -8.48 2.80 15.78
CA LEU A 188 -8.36 4.21 16.18
C LEU A 188 -8.61 5.15 15.00
N LEU A 189 -8.13 4.80 13.80
CA LEU A 189 -8.39 5.57 12.58
C LEU A 189 -9.89 5.61 12.28
N ASN A 190 -10.57 4.47 12.29
CA ASN A 190 -12.01 4.39 12.07
C ASN A 190 -12.79 5.22 13.08
N GLN A 191 -12.45 5.12 14.36
CA GLN A 191 -13.05 5.93 15.41
C GLN A 191 -12.84 7.43 15.14
N ALA A 192 -11.63 7.84 14.78
CA ALA A 192 -11.31 9.25 14.52
C ALA A 192 -12.00 9.82 13.28
N LEU A 193 -12.22 8.99 12.24
CA LEU A 193 -12.84 9.40 10.99
C LEU A 193 -14.37 9.16 10.98
N GLY A 194 -14.92 8.51 12.00
CA GLY A 194 -16.32 8.12 12.07
C GLY A 194 -16.71 7.04 11.08
N TRP A 195 -15.78 6.14 10.74
CA TRP A 195 -15.98 5.05 9.79
C TRP A 195 -16.43 3.77 10.48
N ASN A 196 -17.16 2.91 9.74
CA ASN A 196 -17.58 1.60 10.23
C ASN A 196 -16.55 0.54 9.81
N GLU A 197 -16.00 -0.20 10.78
CA GLU A 197 -15.23 -1.42 10.50
C GLU A 197 -16.20 -2.51 10.04
N VAL A 198 -16.13 -2.91 8.77
CA VAL A 198 -16.99 -3.97 8.20
C VAL A 198 -16.20 -5.22 7.80
N GLY A 199 -14.89 -5.20 7.94
CA GLY A 199 -14.04 -6.35 7.68
C GLY A 199 -12.60 -6.14 8.09
N LEU A 200 -11.98 -7.21 8.60
CA LEU A 200 -10.58 -7.24 8.97
C LEU A 200 -10.04 -8.65 8.74
N TYR A 201 -8.99 -8.78 7.95
CA TYR A 201 -8.31 -10.04 7.75
C TYR A 201 -6.80 -9.86 7.67
N CYS A 202 -6.10 -10.65 8.48
CA CYS A 202 -4.64 -10.67 8.55
C CYS A 202 -4.13 -12.08 8.25
N ALA A 203 -3.34 -12.22 7.19
CA ALA A 203 -2.72 -13.46 6.76
C ALA A 203 -1.26 -13.49 7.23
N GLY A 204 -0.96 -14.29 8.25
CA GLY A 204 0.38 -14.58 8.73
C GLY A 204 1.07 -15.71 7.96
N GLY A 205 2.31 -16.02 8.28
CA GLY A 205 3.07 -17.11 7.68
C GLY A 205 3.33 -16.99 6.17
N CYS A 206 3.15 -15.81 5.60
CA CYS A 206 3.36 -15.56 4.17
C CYS A 206 4.86 -15.56 3.84
N ILE A 207 5.30 -16.46 2.98
CA ILE A 207 6.72 -16.56 2.59
C ILE A 207 6.97 -15.71 1.34
N GLY A 208 8.14 -15.12 1.27
CA GLY A 208 8.68 -14.55 0.04
C GLY A 208 9.31 -13.18 0.18
N CYS A 209 10.56 -13.15 -0.17
CA CYS A 209 11.35 -11.96 -0.47
C CYS A 209 11.86 -12.07 -1.92
N GLU A 210 12.72 -11.16 -2.36
CA GLU A 210 13.27 -11.14 -3.72
C GLU A 210 13.91 -12.46 -4.20
N LYS A 211 14.40 -13.30 -3.27
CA LYS A 211 15.09 -14.56 -3.56
C LYS A 211 14.21 -15.80 -3.41
N LEU A 212 13.05 -15.70 -2.82
CA LEU A 212 12.14 -16.81 -2.57
C LEU A 212 10.82 -16.60 -3.30
N ALA A 213 10.26 -17.67 -3.85
CA ALA A 213 8.92 -17.62 -4.43
C ALA A 213 7.90 -17.18 -3.37
N ARG A 214 7.10 -16.18 -3.70
CA ARG A 214 6.06 -15.67 -2.81
C ARG A 214 4.95 -16.69 -2.66
N GLN A 215 4.67 -17.04 -1.41
CA GLN A 215 3.65 -18.04 -1.06
C GLN A 215 2.73 -17.48 0.01
N ILE A 216 1.45 -17.62 -0.23
CA ILE A 216 0.37 -17.41 0.71
C ILE A 216 -0.46 -18.68 0.76
N ASP A 217 -0.80 -19.15 1.95
CA ASP A 217 -1.61 -20.35 2.10
C ASP A 217 -2.99 -20.17 1.45
N LYS A 218 -3.50 -21.24 0.86
CA LYS A 218 -4.82 -21.26 0.22
C LYS A 218 -5.95 -20.90 1.18
N VAL A 219 -5.82 -21.29 2.44
CA VAL A 219 -6.81 -20.98 3.48
C VAL A 219 -7.03 -19.47 3.63
N HIS A 220 -5.97 -18.67 3.52
CA HIS A 220 -6.10 -17.22 3.57
C HIS A 220 -6.85 -16.67 2.36
N LEU A 221 -6.62 -17.22 1.17
CA LEU A 221 -7.33 -16.82 -0.04
C LEU A 221 -8.81 -17.19 0.02
N GLU A 222 -9.13 -18.38 0.52
CA GLU A 222 -10.49 -18.85 0.72
C GLU A 222 -11.25 -17.98 1.74
N ASN A 223 -10.60 -17.64 2.85
CA ASN A 223 -11.21 -16.79 3.88
C ASN A 223 -11.43 -15.35 3.38
N ALA A 224 -10.46 -14.78 2.66
CA ALA A 224 -10.63 -13.48 2.04
C ALA A 224 -11.77 -13.46 1.02
N TYR A 225 -11.89 -14.49 0.18
CA TYR A 225 -12.97 -14.65 -0.76
C TYR A 225 -14.34 -14.71 -0.06
N LYS A 226 -14.47 -15.56 0.98
CA LYS A 226 -15.71 -15.66 1.78
C LYS A 226 -16.09 -14.32 2.39
N MET A 227 -15.12 -13.61 2.98
CA MET A 227 -15.35 -12.29 3.55
C MET A 227 -15.84 -11.29 2.49
N GLY A 228 -15.37 -11.41 1.24
CA GLY A 228 -15.86 -10.60 0.13
C GLY A 228 -17.27 -10.94 -0.30
N LEU A 229 -17.72 -12.19 -0.13
CA LEU A 229 -19.12 -12.61 -0.37
C LEU A 229 -20.08 -12.11 0.72
N GLU A 230 -19.58 -11.83 1.92
CA GLU A 230 -20.41 -11.44 3.07
C GLU A 230 -20.62 -9.92 3.16
N LEU A 231 -19.89 -9.11 2.40
CA LEU A 231 -20.05 -7.65 2.37
C LEU A 231 -21.30 -7.26 1.58
#